data_9d10cab18753ef68b51746e9d4db0a40
#
_entry.id   9d10cab18753ef68b51746e9d4db0a40
#
_cell.length_a   1.000
_cell.length_b   1.000
_cell.length_c   1.000
_cell.angle_alpha   90.00
_cell.angle_beta   90.00
_cell.angle_gamma   90.00
#
_symmetry.space_group_name_H-M   'P 1'
#
loop_
_entity.id
_entity.type
_entity.pdbx_description
1 polymer ?
#
loop_
_entity_poly.entity_id
_entity_poly.type
_entity_poly.pdbx_seq_one_letter_code
_entity_poly.pdbx_strand_id
1 'polypeptide(L)'
;MADSSGDWCTIESDPGIFTSLIESFGVKNVELTELWSLDDDSLKTLTAPIEGVDNAAVHGLIFLFKWQRQSSSATASLEGRGTPLTGDAVPEGLFFAQQTVQNACATQAILSVLFNARDAIVAQEKSGESKDEGDDNGRRLVLGQTLSNFKDFTCHFPPDLRGEAIGSSDEIRKAHNSFGRSEDAFLSDPTKPKRTATDDDDVFHFIAYVPHEDGCVYELDGLQKGPIQVGEFKKDEADKDQWIKVARDAIQARLSNYSPTEIKFNLMAIVQDRRTYLNERLRALAAVGIEENDSAMVHIQSELHAEEEKRAQWALENARRHHNYLPFCVELLRSLAGCGEMEGLMTKAKTRAAEKRKRQQKS
;
A
#
# COMPACT_ATOMS: atom_id res chain seq x y z
N MET A 1 -23.07 -8.79 -7.15
CA MET A 1 -24.00 -7.65 -7.19
C MET A 1 -23.17 -6.42 -7.00
N ALA A 2 -23.19 -5.48 -7.94
CA ALA A 2 -22.39 -4.26 -7.84
C ALA A 2 -22.90 -3.43 -6.66
N ASP A 3 -22.00 -3.09 -5.77
CA ASP A 3 -22.29 -2.22 -4.62
C ASP A 3 -22.61 -0.81 -5.12
N SER A 4 -23.87 -0.41 -5.05
CA SER A 4 -24.37 0.89 -5.48
C SER A 4 -24.29 1.97 -4.39
N SER A 5 -23.64 1.66 -3.23
CA SER A 5 -23.69 2.52 -2.05
C SER A 5 -22.71 3.70 -2.08
N GLY A 6 -21.72 3.71 -2.98
CA GLY A 6 -20.68 4.74 -2.99
C GLY A 6 -19.68 4.64 -1.83
N ASP A 7 -19.82 3.63 -0.96
CA ASP A 7 -18.98 3.44 0.22
C ASP A 7 -17.65 2.76 -0.11
N TRP A 8 -16.62 3.10 0.66
CA TRP A 8 -15.31 2.48 0.63
C TRP A 8 -15.17 1.46 1.76
N CYS A 9 -14.79 0.23 1.43
CA CYS A 9 -14.55 -0.83 2.40
C CYS A 9 -13.20 -0.65 3.11
N THR A 10 -13.03 -1.30 4.26
CA THR A 10 -11.70 -1.43 4.85
C THR A 10 -10.94 -2.55 4.16
N ILE A 11 -9.67 -2.32 3.80
CA ILE A 11 -8.77 -3.33 3.24
C ILE A 11 -7.66 -3.68 4.23
N GLU A 12 -7.16 -4.90 4.15
CA GLU A 12 -6.05 -5.34 5.02
C GLU A 12 -4.72 -4.71 4.59
N SER A 13 -3.88 -4.38 5.57
CA SER A 13 -2.50 -3.94 5.33
C SER A 13 -1.63 -5.17 5.05
N ASP A 14 -1.55 -5.55 3.78
CA ASP A 14 -0.86 -6.75 3.31
C ASP A 14 -0.18 -6.45 1.97
N PRO A 15 1.13 -6.78 1.81
CA PRO A 15 1.86 -6.48 0.58
C PRO A 15 1.25 -7.12 -0.67
N GLY A 16 0.72 -8.35 -0.56
CA GLY A 16 0.08 -9.07 -1.66
C GLY A 16 -1.24 -8.43 -2.09
N ILE A 17 -2.04 -7.93 -1.12
CA ILE A 17 -3.27 -7.17 -1.40
C ILE A 17 -2.92 -5.86 -2.10
N PHE A 18 -2.00 -5.09 -1.56
CA PHE A 18 -1.66 -3.77 -2.11
C PHE A 18 -0.97 -3.88 -3.47
N THR A 19 -0.12 -4.89 -3.66
CA THR A 19 0.47 -5.17 -4.97
C THR A 19 -0.62 -5.51 -6.00
N SER A 20 -1.55 -6.40 -5.65
CA SER A 20 -2.66 -6.77 -6.56
C SER A 20 -3.61 -5.58 -6.81
N LEU A 21 -3.81 -4.71 -5.82
CA LEU A 21 -4.58 -3.47 -5.99
C LEU A 21 -3.89 -2.53 -7.00
N ILE A 22 -2.59 -2.32 -6.89
CA ILE A 22 -1.81 -1.52 -7.84
C ILE A 22 -1.88 -2.13 -9.25
N GLU A 23 -1.72 -3.44 -9.39
CA GLU A 23 -1.86 -4.15 -10.66
C GLU A 23 -3.27 -4.01 -11.26
N SER A 24 -4.32 -3.97 -10.42
CA SER A 24 -5.71 -3.75 -10.88
C SER A 24 -5.96 -2.37 -11.47
N PHE A 25 -5.16 -1.37 -11.12
CA PHE A 25 -5.14 -0.06 -11.77
C PHE A 25 -4.42 -0.06 -13.12
N GLY A 26 -3.79 -1.18 -13.49
CA GLY A 26 -2.99 -1.31 -14.70
C GLY A 26 -1.54 -0.86 -14.54
N VAL A 27 -1.08 -0.58 -13.33
CA VAL A 27 0.31 -0.24 -13.04
C VAL A 27 1.19 -1.48 -13.18
N LYS A 28 2.40 -1.32 -13.71
CA LYS A 28 3.36 -2.41 -13.95
C LYS A 28 4.73 -2.07 -13.38
N ASN A 29 5.53 -3.11 -13.21
CA ASN A 29 6.92 -3.09 -12.80
C ASN A 29 7.16 -2.61 -11.37
N VAL A 30 6.16 -2.74 -10.50
CA VAL A 30 6.28 -2.41 -9.07
C VAL A 30 5.66 -3.49 -8.19
N GLU A 31 6.12 -3.55 -6.97
CA GLU A 31 5.54 -4.37 -5.90
C GLU A 31 5.64 -3.66 -4.57
N LEU A 32 4.86 -4.11 -3.59
CA LEU A 32 5.05 -3.72 -2.21
C LEU A 32 5.86 -4.76 -1.46
N THR A 33 6.76 -4.25 -0.62
CA THR A 33 7.49 -5.06 0.35
C THR A 33 7.30 -4.50 1.75
N GLU A 34 7.19 -5.37 2.75
CA GLU A 34 7.05 -4.99 4.15
C GLU A 34 8.42 -4.83 4.80
N LEU A 35 8.57 -3.81 5.62
CA LEU A 35 9.75 -3.54 6.41
C LEU A 35 9.46 -3.86 7.88
N TRP A 36 10.16 -4.84 8.42
CA TRP A 36 9.98 -5.28 9.80
C TRP A 36 10.75 -4.44 10.81
N SER A 37 11.70 -3.64 10.34
CA SER A 37 12.54 -2.79 11.17
C SER A 37 12.97 -1.53 10.42
N LEU A 38 13.31 -0.49 11.18
CA LEU A 38 13.87 0.77 10.68
C LEU A 38 15.41 0.82 10.83
N ASP A 39 16.06 -0.32 11.10
CA ASP A 39 17.51 -0.38 11.16
C ASP A 39 18.16 -0.27 9.76
N ASP A 40 19.45 0.08 9.76
CA ASP A 40 20.18 0.27 8.50
C ASP A 40 20.28 -1.02 7.67
N ASP A 41 20.25 -2.19 8.30
CA ASP A 41 20.35 -3.46 7.57
C ASP A 41 19.03 -3.81 6.88
N SER A 42 17.90 -3.58 7.54
CA SER A 42 16.56 -3.72 6.93
C SER A 42 16.37 -2.74 5.77
N LEU A 43 16.82 -1.49 5.92
CA LEU A 43 16.75 -0.50 4.84
C LEU A 43 17.67 -0.86 3.66
N LYS A 44 18.86 -1.40 3.92
CA LYS A 44 19.75 -1.89 2.86
C LYS A 44 19.14 -3.02 2.04
N THR A 45 18.27 -3.85 2.62
CA THR A 45 17.59 -4.92 1.88
C THR A 45 16.66 -4.39 0.79
N LEU A 46 16.09 -3.17 0.95
CA LEU A 46 15.27 -2.52 -0.07
C LEU A 46 16.09 -2.11 -1.29
N THR A 47 17.33 -1.70 -1.04
CA THR A 47 18.23 -1.09 -2.03
C THR A 47 19.40 -1.99 -2.35
N ALA A 48 19.44 -3.22 -1.77
CA ALA A 48 20.55 -4.16 -1.98
C ALA A 48 20.75 -4.40 -3.47
N PRO A 49 21.94 -4.05 -4.00
CA PRO A 49 22.23 -4.35 -5.39
C PRO A 49 22.22 -5.87 -5.53
N ILE A 50 21.45 -6.36 -6.46
CA ILE A 50 21.68 -7.71 -6.99
C ILE A 50 22.94 -7.58 -7.85
N GLU A 51 23.87 -8.52 -7.68
CA GLU A 51 25.19 -8.44 -8.29
C GLU A 51 25.14 -8.07 -9.79
N GLY A 52 25.71 -6.91 -10.12
CA GLY A 52 25.81 -6.41 -11.50
C GLY A 52 24.63 -5.61 -12.04
N VAL A 53 23.78 -5.08 -11.20
CA VAL A 53 22.71 -4.16 -11.61
C VAL A 53 22.58 -3.00 -10.62
N ASP A 54 22.30 -1.82 -11.16
CA ASP A 54 22.00 -0.64 -10.35
C ASP A 54 20.85 -0.92 -9.39
N ASN A 55 20.90 -0.34 -8.20
CA ASN A 55 19.95 -0.55 -7.11
C ASN A 55 18.49 -0.53 -7.59
N ALA A 56 17.69 -1.47 -7.11
CA ALA A 56 16.25 -1.47 -7.34
C ALA A 56 15.66 -0.12 -6.87
N ALA A 57 14.86 0.51 -7.70
CA ALA A 57 14.28 1.81 -7.35
C ALA A 57 13.25 1.65 -6.23
N VAL A 58 13.39 2.46 -5.17
CA VAL A 58 12.37 2.64 -4.13
C VAL A 58 11.61 3.91 -4.44
N HIS A 59 10.30 3.78 -4.74
CA HIS A 59 9.47 4.90 -5.18
C HIS A 59 8.89 5.71 -4.02
N GLY A 60 8.65 5.07 -2.87
CA GLY A 60 8.12 5.71 -1.68
C GLY A 60 7.86 4.73 -0.56
N LEU A 61 7.62 5.25 0.63
CA LEU A 61 7.26 4.47 1.81
C LEU A 61 5.81 4.74 2.19
N ILE A 62 5.12 3.72 2.68
CA ILE A 62 3.75 3.79 3.22
C ILE A 62 3.81 3.37 4.67
N PHE A 63 3.42 4.26 5.56
CA PHE A 63 3.44 4.05 7.00
C PHE A 63 2.02 3.98 7.55
N LEU A 64 1.69 2.86 8.17
CA LEU A 64 0.45 2.61 8.91
C LEU A 64 0.72 2.75 10.40
N PHE A 65 -0.12 3.51 11.08
CA PHE A 65 -0.07 3.66 12.53
C PHE A 65 -1.47 3.77 13.11
N LYS A 66 -1.59 3.48 14.41
CA LYS A 66 -2.83 3.70 15.14
C LYS A 66 -3.07 5.19 15.27
N TRP A 67 -4.19 5.66 14.70
CA TRP A 67 -4.58 7.06 14.82
C TRP A 67 -5.06 7.35 16.24
N GLN A 68 -4.48 8.37 16.86
CA GLN A 68 -4.91 8.85 18.18
C GLN A 68 -5.70 10.13 17.97
N ARG A 69 -6.95 10.14 18.45
CA ARG A 69 -7.77 11.35 18.44
C ARG A 69 -7.13 12.36 19.38
N GLN A 70 -6.57 13.41 18.83
CA GLN A 70 -5.92 14.43 19.63
C GLN A 70 -6.96 15.26 20.36
N SER A 71 -6.76 15.43 21.67
CA SER A 71 -7.44 16.47 22.46
C SER A 71 -7.15 17.82 21.82
N SER A 72 -8.18 18.58 21.54
CA SER A 72 -8.38 19.90 20.93
C SER A 72 -7.27 20.99 20.89
N SER A 73 -6.00 20.67 21.09
CA SER A 73 -4.89 21.58 20.83
C SER A 73 -4.17 21.12 19.58
N ALA A 74 -4.64 21.63 18.43
CA ALA A 74 -4.11 21.35 17.10
C ALA A 74 -2.62 21.70 16.91
N THR A 75 -1.99 22.31 17.88
CA THR A 75 -0.57 22.70 17.89
C THR A 75 0.36 21.63 18.48
N ALA A 76 -0.10 20.80 19.41
CA ALA A 76 0.77 19.81 20.08
C ALA A 76 1.14 18.61 19.19
N SER A 77 0.40 18.34 18.11
CA SER A 77 0.62 17.18 17.22
C SER A 77 1.61 17.43 16.11
N LEU A 78 1.98 18.68 15.88
CA LEU A 78 2.94 19.10 14.85
C LEU A 78 4.31 19.45 15.45
N GLU A 79 4.47 19.38 16.78
CA GLU A 79 5.77 19.61 17.42
C GLU A 79 6.79 18.58 16.87
N GLY A 80 7.76 19.09 16.13
CA GLY A 80 8.84 18.30 15.51
C GLY A 80 8.54 17.74 14.09
N ARG A 81 7.32 17.89 13.54
CA ARG A 81 6.96 17.34 12.21
C ARG A 81 7.02 18.34 11.05
N GLY A 82 7.10 19.63 11.33
CA GLY A 82 6.98 20.70 10.34
C GLY A 82 5.52 21.16 10.14
N THR A 83 5.34 22.22 9.35
CA THR A 83 4.02 22.78 9.03
C THR A 83 3.58 22.35 7.63
N PRO A 84 2.28 22.03 7.43
CA PRO A 84 1.77 21.72 6.09
C PRO A 84 1.98 22.92 5.14
N LEU A 85 2.53 22.64 3.98
CA LEU A 85 2.73 23.62 2.92
C LEU A 85 1.41 23.84 2.17
N THR A 86 1.15 25.11 1.79
CA THR A 86 -0.08 25.47 1.07
C THR A 86 0.21 26.51 0.00
N GLY A 87 -0.62 26.55 -1.06
CA GLY A 87 -0.45 27.50 -2.15
C GLY A 87 0.90 27.39 -2.83
N ASP A 88 1.55 28.52 -3.07
CA ASP A 88 2.82 28.61 -3.77
C ASP A 88 4.02 27.99 -3.03
N ALA A 89 3.84 27.62 -1.77
CA ALA A 89 4.85 26.90 -1.00
C ALA A 89 4.90 25.39 -1.31
N VAL A 90 3.89 24.85 -2.00
CA VAL A 90 3.89 23.44 -2.45
C VAL A 90 4.76 23.35 -3.70
N PRO A 91 5.75 22.44 -3.73
CA PRO A 91 6.61 22.29 -4.93
C PRO A 91 5.80 21.97 -6.18
N GLU A 92 6.25 22.51 -7.29
CA GLU A 92 5.69 22.19 -8.60
C GLU A 92 5.83 20.70 -8.91
N GLY A 93 4.76 20.08 -9.42
CA GLY A 93 4.76 18.67 -9.74
C GLY A 93 4.48 17.73 -8.57
N LEU A 94 4.52 18.18 -7.32
CA LEU A 94 4.18 17.36 -6.17
C LEU A 94 2.67 17.09 -6.12
N PHE A 95 2.29 15.83 -6.27
CA PHE A 95 0.89 15.42 -6.15
C PHE A 95 0.52 15.23 -4.68
N PHE A 96 -0.44 15.99 -4.20
CA PHE A 96 -1.03 15.84 -2.89
C PHE A 96 -2.56 15.93 -2.99
N ALA A 97 -3.29 15.05 -2.31
CA ALA A 97 -4.75 15.08 -2.21
C ALA A 97 -5.18 15.01 -0.75
N GLN A 98 -6.18 15.82 -0.36
CA GLN A 98 -6.82 15.69 0.94
C GLN A 98 -7.76 14.48 0.95
N GLN A 99 -7.82 13.77 2.07
CA GLN A 99 -8.74 12.65 2.22
C GLN A 99 -10.15 13.17 2.54
N THR A 100 -11.07 13.00 1.61
CA THR A 100 -12.47 13.42 1.74
C THR A 100 -13.40 12.26 2.07
N VAL A 101 -12.98 11.02 1.83
CA VAL A 101 -13.77 9.81 2.08
C VAL A 101 -13.12 8.92 3.12
N GLN A 102 -13.94 8.29 3.97
CA GLN A 102 -13.47 7.33 4.96
C GLN A 102 -13.00 6.04 4.28
N ASN A 103 -12.08 5.32 4.93
CA ASN A 103 -11.51 4.03 4.50
C ASN A 103 -10.69 4.06 3.20
N ALA A 104 -10.55 5.20 2.53
CA ALA A 104 -9.73 5.34 1.33
C ALA A 104 -8.25 5.60 1.62
N CYS A 105 -7.83 5.74 2.89
CA CYS A 105 -6.48 6.17 3.29
C CYS A 105 -5.37 5.29 2.70
N ALA A 106 -5.56 3.97 2.66
CA ALA A 106 -4.59 3.04 2.07
C ALA A 106 -4.39 3.30 0.56
N THR A 107 -5.50 3.36 -0.19
CA THR A 107 -5.44 3.66 -1.63
C THR A 107 -4.90 5.05 -1.89
N GLN A 108 -5.27 6.04 -1.08
CA GLN A 108 -4.74 7.39 -1.22
C GLN A 108 -3.23 7.45 -0.96
N ALA A 109 -2.72 6.73 0.04
CA ALA A 109 -1.28 6.64 0.29
C ALA A 109 -0.55 5.96 -0.89
N ILE A 110 -1.12 4.88 -1.44
CA ILE A 110 -0.60 4.21 -2.65
C ILE A 110 -0.55 5.20 -3.83
N LEU A 111 -1.65 5.87 -4.14
CA LEU A 111 -1.73 6.84 -5.23
C LEU A 111 -0.75 8.00 -5.02
N SER A 112 -0.57 8.45 -3.77
CA SER A 112 0.41 9.48 -3.42
C SER A 112 1.84 9.06 -3.79
N VAL A 113 2.22 7.79 -3.59
CA VAL A 113 3.53 7.30 -4.01
C VAL A 113 3.60 7.18 -5.52
N LEU A 114 2.62 6.54 -6.16
CA LEU A 114 2.63 6.28 -7.60
C LEU A 114 2.67 7.55 -8.44
N PHE A 115 1.92 8.59 -8.05
CA PHE A 115 1.89 9.86 -8.79
C PHE A 115 3.12 10.73 -8.57
N ASN A 116 3.88 10.49 -7.51
CA ASN A 116 5.13 11.17 -7.20
C ASN A 116 6.38 10.33 -7.54
N ALA A 117 6.21 9.12 -8.08
CA ALA A 117 7.34 8.29 -8.50
C ALA A 117 8.13 8.99 -9.63
N ARG A 118 9.44 9.22 -9.40
CA ARG A 118 10.32 9.99 -10.29
C ARG A 118 10.46 9.37 -11.67
N ASP A 119 10.49 8.04 -11.73
CA ASP A 119 10.72 7.29 -12.96
C ASP A 119 9.44 6.75 -13.58
N ALA A 120 8.27 7.29 -13.15
CA ALA A 120 6.99 6.88 -13.71
C ALA A 120 6.87 7.30 -15.17
N ILE A 121 6.54 6.33 -16.02
CA ILE A 121 6.20 6.57 -17.42
C ILE A 121 4.71 6.34 -17.65
N VAL A 122 4.15 7.13 -18.57
CA VAL A 122 2.78 6.94 -19.02
C VAL A 122 2.77 5.83 -20.08
N ALA A 123 1.87 4.87 -19.95
CA ALA A 123 1.66 3.86 -20.99
C ALA A 123 1.16 4.56 -22.26
N GLN A 124 2.02 4.70 -23.26
CA GLN A 124 1.58 5.14 -24.59
C GLN A 124 0.93 3.96 -25.30
N GLU A 125 -0.28 4.16 -25.81
CA GLU A 125 -0.85 3.22 -26.77
C GLU A 125 0.08 3.17 -27.99
N LYS A 126 0.67 1.99 -28.25
CA LYS A 126 1.48 1.77 -29.45
C LYS A 126 0.56 1.85 -30.69
N SER A 127 0.44 3.02 -31.27
CA SER A 127 0.09 3.15 -32.68
C SER A 127 1.34 2.80 -33.47
N GLY A 128 1.36 1.58 -34.03
CA GLY A 128 2.25 1.00 -35.00
C GLY A 128 3.69 1.54 -35.15
N GLU A 129 4.64 0.62 -35.12
CA GLU A 129 6.07 0.76 -35.39
C GLU A 129 6.94 1.18 -34.21
N SER A 130 7.37 0.18 -33.45
CA SER A 130 8.47 0.31 -32.50
C SER A 130 9.81 0.30 -33.26
N LYS A 131 10.50 1.42 -33.28
CA LYS A 131 11.96 1.40 -33.46
C LYS A 131 12.58 1.01 -32.13
N ASP A 132 13.49 0.04 -32.19
CA ASP A 132 14.43 -0.35 -31.15
C ASP A 132 15.26 0.86 -30.68
N GLU A 133 14.76 1.59 -29.68
CA GLU A 133 15.61 2.44 -28.85
C GLU A 133 15.70 1.78 -27.50
N GLY A 134 16.93 1.47 -27.09
CA GLY A 134 17.38 0.64 -25.98
C GLY A 134 16.40 0.53 -24.80
N ASP A 135 16.08 -0.69 -24.50
CA ASP A 135 15.03 -1.23 -23.60
C ASP A 135 15.12 -0.78 -22.12
N ASP A 136 15.12 0.54 -21.85
CA ASP A 136 14.97 1.08 -20.50
C ASP A 136 13.49 1.07 -20.02
N ASN A 137 12.54 0.80 -20.93
CA ASN A 137 11.11 0.74 -20.63
C ASN A 137 10.69 -0.45 -19.76
N GLY A 138 11.50 -1.51 -19.70
CA GLY A 138 11.20 -2.71 -18.91
C GLY A 138 11.37 -2.51 -17.40
N ARG A 139 12.17 -1.54 -16.97
CA ARG A 139 12.53 -1.33 -15.56
C ARG A 139 11.68 -0.28 -14.87
N ARG A 140 11.19 0.70 -15.61
CA ARG A 140 10.51 1.86 -15.03
C ARG A 140 9.10 1.52 -14.60
N LEU A 141 8.63 2.18 -13.55
CA LEU A 141 7.23 2.15 -13.15
C LEU A 141 6.37 2.67 -14.32
N VAL A 142 5.40 1.86 -14.74
CA VAL A 142 4.43 2.24 -15.79
C VAL A 142 3.08 2.49 -15.13
N LEU A 143 2.60 3.73 -15.16
CA LEU A 143 1.23 4.03 -14.78
C LEU A 143 0.29 3.46 -15.85
N GLY A 144 -0.72 2.69 -15.45
CA GLY A 144 -1.76 2.25 -16.37
C GLY A 144 -2.57 3.43 -16.91
N GLN A 145 -3.34 3.20 -17.99
CA GLN A 145 -4.11 4.24 -18.65
C GLN A 145 -5.08 4.96 -17.70
N THR A 146 -5.74 4.21 -16.81
CA THR A 146 -6.67 4.76 -15.81
C THR A 146 -5.99 5.80 -14.92
N LEU A 147 -4.84 5.46 -14.33
CA LEU A 147 -4.14 6.37 -13.43
C LEU A 147 -3.45 7.51 -14.18
N SER A 148 -2.95 7.28 -15.40
CA SER A 148 -2.40 8.35 -16.23
C SER A 148 -3.43 9.40 -16.55
N ASN A 149 -4.61 8.97 -17.06
CA ASN A 149 -5.72 9.89 -17.34
C ASN A 149 -6.20 10.61 -16.08
N PHE A 150 -6.24 9.92 -14.94
CA PHE A 150 -6.64 10.53 -13.68
C PHE A 150 -5.62 11.58 -13.21
N LYS A 151 -4.32 11.30 -13.29
CA LYS A 151 -3.26 12.24 -12.95
C LYS A 151 -3.34 13.49 -13.82
N ASP A 152 -3.47 13.33 -15.13
CA ASP A 152 -3.57 14.44 -16.10
C ASP A 152 -4.82 15.28 -15.84
N PHE A 153 -5.97 14.64 -15.61
CA PHE A 153 -7.22 15.34 -15.31
C PHE A 153 -7.15 16.16 -14.03
N THR A 154 -6.46 15.67 -12.99
CA THR A 154 -6.41 16.31 -11.68
C THR A 154 -5.17 17.16 -11.44
N CYS A 155 -4.26 17.29 -12.40
CA CYS A 155 -2.95 17.96 -12.24
C CYS A 155 -3.09 19.42 -11.76
N HIS A 156 -4.11 20.14 -12.21
CA HIS A 156 -4.38 21.53 -11.82
C HIS A 156 -5.40 21.70 -10.69
N PHE A 157 -5.89 20.59 -10.11
CA PHE A 157 -6.86 20.67 -9.03
C PHE A 157 -6.17 21.01 -7.70
N PRO A 158 -6.82 21.81 -6.85
CA PRO A 158 -6.36 21.96 -5.48
C PRO A 158 -6.53 20.63 -4.69
N PRO A 159 -5.82 20.47 -3.54
CA PRO A 159 -5.78 19.22 -2.79
C PRO A 159 -7.14 18.63 -2.39
N ASP A 160 -8.11 19.47 -2.04
CA ASP A 160 -9.47 19.05 -1.70
C ASP A 160 -10.21 18.47 -2.90
N LEU A 161 -10.18 19.13 -4.06
CA LEU A 161 -10.79 18.63 -5.28
C LEU A 161 -10.10 17.37 -5.81
N ARG A 162 -8.78 17.24 -5.63
CA ARG A 162 -8.08 15.96 -5.92
C ARG A 162 -8.62 14.83 -5.04
N GLY A 163 -8.85 15.08 -3.77
CA GLY A 163 -9.43 14.12 -2.84
C GLY A 163 -10.87 13.73 -3.21
N GLU A 164 -11.69 14.72 -3.57
CA GLU A 164 -13.06 14.47 -4.06
C GLU A 164 -13.05 13.66 -5.36
N ALA A 165 -12.13 13.95 -6.28
CA ALA A 165 -11.98 13.18 -7.51
C ALA A 165 -11.60 11.71 -7.24
N ILE A 166 -10.69 11.46 -6.30
CA ILE A 166 -10.37 10.08 -5.86
C ILE A 166 -11.62 9.41 -5.29
N GLY A 167 -12.31 10.08 -4.37
CA GLY A 167 -13.52 9.57 -3.72
C GLY A 167 -14.66 9.25 -4.69
N SER A 168 -14.77 10.03 -5.76
CA SER A 168 -15.81 9.92 -6.78
C SER A 168 -15.45 8.97 -7.93
N SER A 169 -14.21 8.53 -8.04
CA SER A 169 -13.78 7.61 -9.10
C SER A 169 -14.34 6.21 -8.87
N ASP A 170 -15.28 5.82 -9.70
CA ASP A 170 -15.87 4.47 -9.67
C ASP A 170 -14.84 3.37 -9.93
N GLU A 171 -13.87 3.63 -10.81
CA GLU A 171 -12.84 2.66 -11.17
C GLU A 171 -11.91 2.40 -9.98
N ILE A 172 -11.41 3.46 -9.34
CA ILE A 172 -10.53 3.35 -8.17
C ILE A 172 -11.28 2.70 -7.01
N ARG A 173 -12.54 3.13 -6.75
CA ARG A 173 -13.37 2.57 -5.68
C ARG A 173 -13.69 1.10 -5.90
N LYS A 174 -14.06 0.68 -7.12
CA LYS A 174 -14.35 -0.72 -7.44
C LYS A 174 -13.11 -1.60 -7.26
N ALA A 175 -11.96 -1.14 -7.73
CA ALA A 175 -10.70 -1.84 -7.53
C ALA A 175 -10.37 -1.98 -6.04
N HIS A 176 -10.45 -0.89 -5.26
CA HIS A 176 -10.26 -0.91 -3.81
C HIS A 176 -11.23 -1.87 -3.12
N ASN A 177 -12.54 -1.73 -3.38
CA ASN A 177 -13.57 -2.55 -2.74
C ASN A 177 -13.50 -4.03 -3.13
N SER A 178 -12.86 -4.36 -4.25
CA SER A 178 -12.64 -5.75 -4.62
C SER A 178 -11.72 -6.48 -3.62
N PHE A 179 -10.91 -5.76 -2.84
CA PHE A 179 -10.06 -6.29 -1.78
C PHE A 179 -10.65 -6.09 -0.36
N GLY A 180 -11.88 -5.55 -0.27
CA GLY A 180 -12.58 -5.43 1.01
C GLY A 180 -12.94 -6.76 1.63
N ARG A 181 -13.09 -6.80 2.96
CA ARG A 181 -13.50 -8.01 3.66
C ARG A 181 -14.96 -8.33 3.37
N SER A 182 -15.24 -9.54 2.91
CA SER A 182 -16.60 -10.03 2.68
C SER A 182 -17.47 -10.01 3.96
N GLU A 183 -16.84 -10.06 5.13
CA GLU A 183 -17.52 -10.10 6.44
C GLU A 183 -18.32 -8.82 6.71
N ASP A 184 -17.81 -7.66 6.32
CA ASP A 184 -18.50 -6.38 6.54
C ASP A 184 -19.84 -6.31 5.80
N ALA A 185 -19.93 -6.95 4.63
CA ALA A 185 -21.16 -7.03 3.84
C ALA A 185 -22.22 -7.95 4.44
N PHE A 186 -21.81 -9.00 5.20
CA PHE A 186 -22.72 -9.99 5.77
C PHE A 186 -23.11 -9.71 7.21
N LEU A 187 -22.25 -9.02 7.98
CA LEU A 187 -22.49 -8.71 9.38
C LEU A 187 -23.13 -7.33 9.59
N SER A 188 -23.14 -6.49 8.56
CA SER A 188 -23.80 -5.20 8.59
C SER A 188 -25.32 -5.39 8.55
N ASP A 189 -26.01 -5.15 9.67
CA ASP A 189 -27.46 -5.06 9.68
C ASP A 189 -27.89 -3.75 8.98
N PRO A 190 -28.51 -3.80 7.79
CA PRO A 190 -28.85 -2.59 7.03
C PRO A 190 -29.85 -1.70 7.75
N THR A 191 -30.47 -2.20 8.82
CA THR A 191 -31.46 -1.44 9.62
C THR A 191 -30.81 -0.69 10.77
N LYS A 192 -29.54 -0.96 11.10
CA LYS A 192 -28.80 -0.27 12.16
C LYS A 192 -27.96 0.85 11.58
N PRO A 193 -27.92 2.02 12.20
CA PRO A 193 -26.97 3.06 11.82
C PRO A 193 -25.55 2.47 11.89
N LYS A 194 -24.75 2.72 10.85
CA LYS A 194 -23.32 2.31 10.83
C LYS A 194 -22.69 2.81 12.14
N ARG A 195 -22.07 1.88 12.86
CA ARG A 195 -21.38 2.21 14.11
C ARG A 195 -20.25 3.18 13.79
N THR A 196 -20.33 4.37 14.31
CA THR A 196 -19.21 5.31 14.28
C THR A 196 -18.11 4.77 15.19
N ALA A 197 -16.87 4.77 14.73
CA ALA A 197 -15.73 4.37 15.55
C ALA A 197 -15.72 5.19 16.85
N THR A 198 -15.62 4.50 17.98
CA THR A 198 -15.49 5.09 19.32
C THR A 198 -14.02 5.22 19.69
N ASP A 199 -13.71 5.95 20.75
CA ASP A 199 -12.32 6.14 21.21
C ASP A 199 -11.62 4.79 21.61
N ASP A 200 -12.41 3.74 21.86
CA ASP A 200 -11.94 2.38 22.15
C ASP A 200 -11.67 1.56 20.88
N ASP A 201 -12.05 2.02 19.71
CA ASP A 201 -11.81 1.31 18.45
C ASP A 201 -10.41 1.68 17.92
N ASP A 202 -9.60 0.67 17.62
CA ASP A 202 -8.31 0.86 16.96
C ASP A 202 -8.53 1.36 15.52
N VAL A 203 -8.47 2.68 15.33
CA VAL A 203 -8.52 3.30 14.00
C VAL A 203 -7.12 3.46 13.49
N PHE A 204 -6.83 2.86 12.34
CA PHE A 204 -5.53 2.95 11.68
C PHE A 204 -5.57 3.98 10.54
N HIS A 205 -4.44 4.65 10.34
CA HIS A 205 -4.30 5.65 9.29
C HIS A 205 -3.02 5.42 8.50
N PHE A 206 -3.11 5.61 7.17
CA PHE A 206 -2.01 5.46 6.24
C PHE A 206 -1.51 6.81 5.75
N ILE A 207 -0.20 6.97 5.73
CA ILE A 207 0.49 8.13 5.15
C ILE A 207 1.60 7.66 4.24
N ALA A 208 2.02 8.52 3.31
CA ALA A 208 3.13 8.25 2.42
C ALA A 208 4.31 9.18 2.66
N TYR A 209 5.52 8.68 2.40
CA TYR A 209 6.75 9.47 2.33
C TYR A 209 7.33 9.31 0.94
N VAL A 210 7.60 10.43 0.28
CA VAL A 210 8.13 10.44 -1.08
C VAL A 210 9.29 11.41 -1.20
N PRO A 211 10.33 11.05 -1.99
CA PRO A 211 11.36 12.00 -2.39
C PRO A 211 10.85 12.86 -3.55
N HIS A 212 11.25 14.13 -3.59
CA HIS A 212 10.91 15.05 -4.66
C HIS A 212 12.15 15.59 -5.39
N GLU A 213 11.93 16.13 -6.57
CA GLU A 213 13.01 16.63 -7.43
C GLU A 213 13.76 17.85 -6.86
N ASP A 214 13.16 18.57 -5.93
CA ASP A 214 13.81 19.67 -5.22
C ASP A 214 14.89 19.25 -4.21
N GLY A 215 15.03 17.93 -3.96
CA GLY A 215 15.96 17.38 -2.98
C GLY A 215 15.38 17.25 -1.58
N CYS A 216 14.07 17.36 -1.45
CA CYS A 216 13.36 17.23 -0.20
C CYS A 216 12.55 15.93 -0.12
N VAL A 217 12.27 15.49 1.10
CA VAL A 217 11.35 14.39 1.41
C VAL A 217 10.07 14.96 1.97
N TYR A 218 8.95 14.50 1.44
CA TYR A 218 7.62 14.94 1.85
C TYR A 218 6.83 13.84 2.51
N GLU A 219 6.21 14.15 3.66
CA GLU A 219 5.14 13.38 4.26
C GLU A 219 3.82 13.81 3.63
N LEU A 220 3.06 12.86 3.09
CA LEU A 220 1.78 13.05 2.42
C LEU A 220 0.70 12.38 3.27
N ASP A 221 0.14 13.15 4.20
CA ASP A 221 -0.94 12.75 5.11
C ASP A 221 -2.24 13.42 4.64
N GLY A 222 -3.15 12.68 4.08
CA GLY A 222 -4.42 13.18 3.54
C GLY A 222 -5.30 13.90 4.57
N LEU A 223 -5.07 13.72 5.87
CA LEU A 223 -5.77 14.44 6.92
C LEU A 223 -5.20 15.85 7.17
N GLN A 224 -4.05 16.18 6.55
CA GLN A 224 -3.44 17.51 6.64
C GLN A 224 -3.93 18.43 5.52
N LYS A 225 -3.71 19.73 5.70
CA LYS A 225 -4.07 20.74 4.69
C LYS A 225 -3.14 20.76 3.46
N GLY A 226 -1.97 20.12 3.57
CA GLY A 226 -0.96 20.08 2.52
C GLY A 226 0.17 19.13 2.88
N PRO A 227 1.13 18.91 1.97
CA PRO A 227 2.32 18.10 2.23
C PRO A 227 3.19 18.74 3.30
N ILE A 228 3.93 17.92 4.05
CA ILE A 228 4.88 18.38 5.08
C ILE A 228 6.28 18.01 4.63
N GLN A 229 7.17 18.99 4.50
CA GLN A 229 8.57 18.75 4.26
C GLN A 229 9.21 18.21 5.55
N VAL A 230 9.74 17.00 5.49
CA VAL A 230 10.33 16.32 6.67
C VAL A 230 11.85 16.39 6.71
N GLY A 231 12.50 16.74 5.62
CA GLY A 231 13.94 16.93 5.55
C GLY A 231 14.45 17.03 4.13
N GLU A 232 15.77 17.25 4.03
CA GLU A 232 16.48 17.39 2.76
C GLU A 232 17.47 16.24 2.59
N PHE A 233 17.72 15.84 1.35
CA PHE A 233 18.74 14.87 1.00
C PHE A 233 19.59 15.37 -0.15
N LYS A 234 20.84 14.93 -0.20
CA LYS A 234 21.74 15.27 -1.32
C LYS A 234 21.41 14.35 -2.49
N LYS A 235 21.27 14.95 -3.67
CA LYS A 235 21.16 14.20 -4.93
C LYS A 235 22.55 13.69 -5.31
N ASP A 236 22.97 12.60 -4.71
CA ASP A 236 24.22 11.93 -5.07
C ASP A 236 23.87 10.73 -5.95
N GLU A 237 24.47 10.64 -7.14
CA GLU A 237 24.26 9.50 -8.04
C GLU A 237 24.74 8.19 -7.41
N ALA A 238 25.70 8.26 -6.47
CA ALA A 238 26.22 7.10 -5.77
C ALA A 238 25.30 6.57 -4.65
N ASP A 239 24.41 7.40 -4.07
CA ASP A 239 23.47 7.01 -3.02
C ASP A 239 22.10 7.63 -3.31
N LYS A 240 21.41 7.08 -4.31
CA LYS A 240 20.07 7.51 -4.74
C LYS A 240 19.01 7.37 -3.63
N ASP A 241 19.31 6.60 -2.59
CA ASP A 241 18.38 6.21 -1.54
C ASP A 241 18.60 6.95 -0.21
N GLN A 242 19.45 8.01 -0.20
CA GLN A 242 19.65 8.87 0.99
C GLN A 242 18.34 9.39 1.58
N TRP A 243 17.36 9.64 0.74
CA TRP A 243 16.05 10.10 1.16
C TRP A 243 15.33 9.12 2.09
N ILE A 244 15.61 7.80 1.99
CA ILE A 244 15.03 6.77 2.86
C ILE A 244 15.47 6.97 4.30
N LYS A 245 16.73 7.38 4.52
CA LYS A 245 17.24 7.70 5.86
C LYS A 245 16.51 8.90 6.46
N VAL A 246 16.23 9.92 5.64
CA VAL A 246 15.46 11.11 6.06
C VAL A 246 14.03 10.71 6.43
N ALA A 247 13.38 9.89 5.59
CA ALA A 247 12.04 9.37 5.87
C ALA A 247 12.02 8.51 7.13
N ARG A 248 13.02 7.63 7.31
CA ARG A 248 13.20 6.83 8.53
C ARG A 248 13.26 7.69 9.78
N ASP A 249 14.10 8.73 9.76
CA ASP A 249 14.29 9.60 10.91
C ASP A 249 12.98 10.34 11.27
N ALA A 250 12.23 10.76 10.25
CA ALA A 250 10.88 11.34 10.44
C ALA A 250 9.88 10.33 11.04
N ILE A 251 9.90 9.08 10.58
CA ILE A 251 9.06 7.99 11.12
C ILE A 251 9.46 7.68 12.57
N GLN A 252 10.75 7.60 12.88
CA GLN A 252 11.24 7.36 14.24
C GLN A 252 10.85 8.50 15.19
N ALA A 253 10.97 9.76 14.75
CA ALA A 253 10.53 10.92 15.51
C ALA A 253 9.02 10.86 15.78
N ARG A 254 8.22 10.39 14.82
CA ARG A 254 6.79 10.19 15.01
C ARG A 254 6.50 9.07 16.00
N LEU A 255 7.19 7.93 15.88
CA LEU A 255 7.03 6.78 16.78
C LEU A 255 7.42 7.10 18.22
N SER A 256 8.37 8.00 18.45
CA SER A 256 8.78 8.43 19.80
C SER A 256 7.68 9.13 20.59
N ASN A 257 6.65 9.63 19.90
CA ASN A 257 5.47 10.25 20.51
C ASN A 257 4.41 9.22 20.97
N TYR A 258 4.60 7.93 20.66
CA TYR A 258 3.70 6.85 21.08
C TYR A 258 4.23 6.17 22.33
N SER A 259 3.32 5.57 23.11
CA SER A 259 3.72 4.75 24.26
C SER A 259 4.62 3.59 23.81
N PRO A 260 5.67 3.24 24.53
CA PRO A 260 6.51 2.07 24.24
C PRO A 260 5.75 0.74 24.19
N THR A 261 4.53 0.70 24.74
CA THR A 261 3.63 -0.46 24.68
C THR A 261 2.74 -0.49 23.45
N GLU A 262 2.69 0.60 22.66
CA GLU A 262 1.92 0.70 21.43
C GLU A 262 2.78 0.29 20.24
N ILE A 263 2.72 -0.99 19.87
CA ILE A 263 3.55 -1.59 18.81
C ILE A 263 2.77 -1.74 17.48
N LYS A 264 1.55 -1.18 17.41
CA LYS A 264 0.69 -1.37 16.25
C LYS A 264 1.02 -0.37 15.14
N PHE A 265 2.10 -0.64 14.43
CA PHE A 265 2.44 0.05 13.19
C PHE A 265 2.89 -0.95 12.14
N ASN A 266 2.80 -0.56 10.88
CA ASN A 266 3.33 -1.30 9.74
C ASN A 266 4.02 -0.32 8.79
N LEU A 267 5.12 -0.72 8.20
CA LEU A 267 5.85 0.05 7.20
C LEU A 267 6.03 -0.79 5.95
N MET A 268 5.65 -0.24 4.82
CA MET A 268 5.81 -0.86 3.51
C MET A 268 6.52 0.11 2.56
N ALA A 269 7.24 -0.45 1.59
CA ALA A 269 7.84 0.30 0.50
C ALA A 269 7.22 -0.12 -0.83
N ILE A 270 6.96 0.84 -1.71
CA ILE A 270 6.70 0.57 -3.13
C ILE A 270 8.06 0.54 -3.82
N VAL A 271 8.42 -0.63 -4.32
CA VAL A 271 9.70 -0.89 -4.95
C VAL A 271 9.51 -1.40 -6.37
N GLN A 272 10.56 -1.37 -7.17
CA GLN A 272 10.56 -2.00 -8.47
C GLN A 272 10.31 -3.51 -8.35
N ASP A 273 9.49 -4.07 -9.26
CA ASP A 273 9.21 -5.51 -9.30
C ASP A 273 10.51 -6.29 -9.58
N ARG A 274 10.89 -7.11 -8.62
CA ARG A 274 12.13 -7.87 -8.66
C ARG A 274 12.16 -8.88 -9.81
N ARG A 275 11.02 -9.40 -10.24
CA ARG A 275 10.92 -10.33 -11.38
C ARG A 275 11.36 -9.69 -12.70
N THR A 276 10.91 -8.45 -12.95
CA THR A 276 11.30 -7.69 -14.15
C THR A 276 12.81 -7.62 -14.28
N TYR A 277 13.44 -7.27 -13.21
CA TYR A 277 14.85 -7.09 -13.06
C TYR A 277 15.65 -8.41 -13.21
N LEU A 278 15.24 -9.50 -12.53
CA LEU A 278 15.87 -10.81 -12.66
C LEU A 278 15.77 -11.34 -14.09
N ASN A 279 14.62 -11.15 -14.75
CA ASN A 279 14.43 -11.53 -16.15
C ASN A 279 15.38 -10.79 -17.11
N GLU A 280 15.58 -9.48 -16.89
CA GLU A 280 16.55 -8.73 -17.70
C GLU A 280 17.98 -9.21 -17.50
N ARG A 281 18.34 -9.51 -16.25
CA ARG A 281 19.66 -10.05 -15.94
C ARG A 281 19.90 -11.39 -16.64
N LEU A 282 18.91 -12.29 -16.65
CA LEU A 282 18.98 -13.55 -17.39
C LEU A 282 19.16 -13.30 -18.88
N ARG A 283 18.41 -12.36 -19.47
CA ARG A 283 18.55 -11.98 -20.89
C ARG A 283 19.95 -11.42 -21.19
N ALA A 284 20.47 -10.55 -20.33
CA ALA A 284 21.79 -9.98 -20.50
C ALA A 284 22.90 -11.04 -20.44
N LEU A 285 22.84 -11.98 -19.51
CA LEU A 285 23.81 -13.09 -19.41
C LEU A 285 23.72 -14.02 -20.63
N ALA A 286 22.52 -14.34 -21.06
CA ALA A 286 22.31 -15.15 -22.28
C ALA A 286 22.86 -14.44 -23.54
N ALA A 287 22.70 -13.11 -23.65
CA ALA A 287 23.21 -12.33 -24.77
C ALA A 287 24.74 -12.32 -24.84
N VAL A 288 25.43 -12.44 -23.70
CA VAL A 288 26.90 -12.56 -23.64
C VAL A 288 27.37 -13.99 -23.85
N GLY A 289 26.45 -14.95 -24.01
CA GLY A 289 26.77 -16.37 -24.30
C GLY A 289 27.09 -17.20 -23.05
N ILE A 290 26.64 -16.77 -21.87
CA ILE A 290 26.70 -17.57 -20.64
C ILE A 290 25.72 -18.75 -20.78
N GLU A 291 26.19 -19.95 -20.49
CA GLU A 291 25.38 -21.18 -20.59
C GLU A 291 24.34 -21.25 -19.47
N GLU A 292 23.20 -21.90 -19.73
CA GLU A 292 22.09 -22.04 -18.76
C GLU A 292 22.49 -22.78 -17.46
N ASN A 293 23.50 -23.63 -17.51
CA ASN A 293 24.05 -24.40 -16.39
C ASN A 293 25.13 -23.64 -15.62
N ASP A 294 25.50 -22.44 -16.02
CA ASP A 294 26.41 -21.57 -15.25
C ASP A 294 25.82 -21.23 -13.88
N SER A 295 26.67 -21.20 -12.86
CA SER A 295 26.25 -20.97 -11.49
C SER A 295 25.52 -19.65 -11.29
N ALA A 296 25.91 -18.59 -12.03
CA ALA A 296 25.24 -17.29 -11.99
C ALA A 296 23.83 -17.35 -12.59
N MET A 297 23.67 -18.05 -13.74
CA MET A 297 22.37 -18.25 -14.36
C MET A 297 21.43 -19.06 -13.46
N VAL A 298 21.92 -20.17 -12.90
CA VAL A 298 21.17 -21.04 -12.00
C VAL A 298 20.72 -20.28 -10.74
N HIS A 299 21.61 -19.43 -10.18
CA HIS A 299 21.26 -18.62 -9.01
C HIS A 299 20.14 -17.65 -9.31
N ILE A 300 20.24 -16.88 -10.41
CA ILE A 300 19.21 -15.90 -10.79
C ILE A 300 17.88 -16.59 -11.15
N GLN A 301 17.92 -17.75 -11.81
CA GLN A 301 16.72 -18.54 -12.09
C GLN A 301 16.06 -19.02 -10.81
N SER A 302 16.84 -19.44 -9.79
CA SER A 302 16.31 -19.83 -8.49
C SER A 302 15.65 -18.65 -7.76
N GLU A 303 16.26 -17.46 -7.81
CA GLU A 303 15.66 -16.25 -7.23
C GLU A 303 14.36 -15.86 -7.96
N LEU A 304 14.36 -15.91 -9.29
CA LEU A 304 13.16 -15.63 -10.08
C LEU A 304 12.02 -16.59 -9.73
N HIS A 305 12.34 -17.88 -9.63
CA HIS A 305 11.35 -18.89 -9.24
C HIS A 305 10.76 -18.61 -7.84
N ALA A 306 11.59 -18.23 -6.87
CA ALA A 306 11.11 -17.85 -5.55
C ALA A 306 10.17 -16.64 -5.56
N GLU A 307 10.48 -15.64 -6.41
CA GLU A 307 9.59 -14.48 -6.59
C GLU A 307 8.27 -14.84 -7.27
N GLU A 308 8.30 -15.74 -8.26
CA GLU A 308 7.10 -16.28 -8.92
C GLU A 308 6.23 -17.09 -7.94
N GLU A 309 6.84 -17.94 -7.10
CA GLU A 309 6.13 -18.66 -6.04
C GLU A 309 5.49 -17.72 -5.03
N LYS A 310 6.21 -16.67 -4.58
CA LYS A 310 5.66 -15.62 -3.72
C LYS A 310 4.40 -14.98 -4.33
N ARG A 311 4.45 -14.63 -5.62
CA ARG A 311 3.31 -14.03 -6.34
C ARG A 311 2.15 -15.01 -6.50
N ALA A 312 2.43 -16.27 -6.80
CA ALA A 312 1.42 -17.31 -6.87
C ALA A 312 0.72 -17.54 -5.51
N GLN A 313 1.50 -17.50 -4.42
CA GLN A 313 0.96 -17.57 -3.07
C GLN A 313 0.03 -16.38 -2.77
N TRP A 314 0.43 -15.14 -3.08
CA TRP A 314 -0.41 -13.95 -2.90
C TRP A 314 -1.70 -14.04 -3.72
N ALA A 315 -1.62 -14.48 -4.98
CA ALA A 315 -2.80 -14.67 -5.82
C ALA A 315 -3.76 -15.69 -5.22
N LEU A 316 -3.24 -16.81 -4.69
CA LEU A 316 -4.04 -17.84 -4.02
C LEU A 316 -4.69 -17.30 -2.74
N GLU A 317 -3.96 -16.56 -1.93
CA GLU A 317 -4.50 -15.95 -0.72
C GLU A 317 -5.59 -14.93 -1.03
N ASN A 318 -5.37 -14.07 -2.02
CA ASN A 318 -6.38 -13.12 -2.49
C ASN A 318 -7.62 -13.84 -3.02
N ALA A 319 -7.45 -14.90 -3.82
CA ALA A 319 -8.57 -15.73 -4.28
C ALA A 319 -9.37 -16.34 -3.11
N ARG A 320 -8.68 -16.80 -2.06
CA ARG A 320 -9.33 -17.31 -0.83
C ARG A 320 -10.07 -16.21 -0.08
N ARG A 321 -9.52 -14.99 0.02
CA ARG A 321 -10.19 -13.83 0.65
C ARG A 321 -11.46 -13.43 -0.10
N HIS A 322 -11.46 -13.50 -1.43
CA HIS A 322 -12.62 -13.19 -2.27
C HIS A 322 -13.67 -14.29 -2.31
N HIS A 323 -13.31 -15.52 -1.91
CA HIS A 323 -14.22 -16.65 -2.01
C HIS A 323 -15.42 -16.48 -1.08
N ASN A 324 -16.63 -16.69 -1.62
CA ASN A 324 -17.85 -16.70 -0.82
C ASN A 324 -18.00 -18.03 -0.07
N TYR A 325 -17.60 -18.04 1.20
CA TYR A 325 -17.72 -19.21 2.06
C TYR A 325 -19.14 -19.42 2.64
N LEU A 326 -20.09 -18.50 2.41
CA LEU A 326 -21.43 -18.58 2.99
C LEU A 326 -22.17 -19.88 2.61
N PRO A 327 -22.19 -20.34 1.35
CA PRO A 327 -22.82 -21.61 0.99
C PRO A 327 -22.22 -22.80 1.74
N PHE A 328 -20.90 -22.84 1.88
CA PHE A 328 -20.21 -23.87 2.65
C PHE A 328 -20.59 -23.82 4.13
N CYS A 329 -20.61 -22.65 4.75
CA CYS A 329 -21.00 -22.49 6.15
C CYS A 329 -22.45 -22.94 6.38
N VAL A 330 -23.38 -22.59 5.49
CA VAL A 330 -24.77 -23.00 5.58
C VAL A 330 -24.92 -24.53 5.48
N GLU A 331 -24.20 -25.16 4.54
CA GLU A 331 -24.26 -26.61 4.38
C GLU A 331 -23.61 -27.37 5.55
N LEU A 332 -22.51 -26.83 6.09
CA LEU A 332 -21.88 -27.32 7.29
C LEU A 332 -22.86 -27.29 8.50
N LEU A 333 -23.56 -26.17 8.69
CA LEU A 333 -24.56 -26.02 9.76
C LEU A 333 -25.73 -26.98 9.58
N ARG A 334 -26.21 -27.20 8.35
CA ARG A 334 -27.25 -28.18 8.03
C ARG A 334 -26.80 -29.58 8.37
N SER A 335 -25.58 -29.96 8.00
CA SER A 335 -25.02 -31.28 8.30
C SER A 335 -24.90 -31.50 9.79
N LEU A 336 -24.38 -30.51 10.55
CA LEU A 336 -24.28 -30.59 12.02
C LEU A 336 -25.66 -30.68 12.70
N ALA A 337 -26.66 -29.98 12.17
CA ALA A 337 -28.02 -30.08 12.66
C ALA A 337 -28.63 -31.50 12.42
N GLY A 338 -28.36 -32.06 11.24
CA GLY A 338 -28.79 -33.42 10.89
C GLY A 338 -28.15 -34.51 11.75
N CYS A 339 -26.92 -34.30 12.22
CA CYS A 339 -26.22 -35.23 13.13
C CYS A 339 -26.60 -35.06 14.61
N GLY A 340 -27.46 -34.08 14.96
CA GLY A 340 -27.83 -33.80 16.35
C GLY A 340 -26.78 -33.07 17.20
N GLU A 341 -25.64 -32.69 16.62
CA GLU A 341 -24.52 -32.06 17.33
C GLU A 341 -24.74 -30.55 17.61
N MET A 342 -25.73 -29.93 16.97
CA MET A 342 -25.94 -28.47 16.97
C MET A 342 -26.23 -27.93 18.39
N GLU A 343 -27.07 -28.62 19.19
CA GLU A 343 -27.42 -28.13 20.53
C GLU A 343 -26.21 -28.09 21.48
N GLY A 344 -25.35 -29.12 21.39
CA GLY A 344 -24.12 -29.17 22.16
C GLY A 344 -23.15 -28.06 21.79
N LEU A 345 -23.01 -27.79 20.50
CA LEU A 345 -22.16 -26.69 19.97
C LEU A 345 -22.71 -25.31 20.35
N MET A 346 -24.01 -25.08 20.24
CA MET A 346 -24.67 -23.84 20.65
C MET A 346 -24.47 -23.55 22.14
N THR A 347 -24.61 -24.57 23.00
CA THR A 347 -24.38 -24.42 24.43
C THR A 347 -22.94 -24.04 24.74
N LYS A 348 -21.98 -24.74 24.14
CA LYS A 348 -20.54 -24.39 24.26
C LYS A 348 -20.24 -22.98 23.77
N ALA A 349 -20.81 -22.57 22.64
CA ALA A 349 -20.62 -21.22 22.08
C ALA A 349 -21.19 -20.12 23.00
N LYS A 350 -22.40 -20.33 23.56
CA LYS A 350 -23.01 -19.40 24.53
C LYS A 350 -22.17 -19.26 25.79
N THR A 351 -21.66 -20.37 26.32
CA THR A 351 -20.78 -20.35 27.51
C THR A 351 -19.50 -19.56 27.25
N ARG A 352 -18.80 -19.82 26.12
CA ARG A 352 -17.60 -19.09 25.72
C ARG A 352 -17.85 -17.60 25.52
N ALA A 353 -18.97 -17.25 24.89
CA ALA A 353 -19.36 -15.85 24.70
C ALA A 353 -19.61 -15.14 26.03
N ALA A 354 -20.28 -15.81 26.99
CA ALA A 354 -20.50 -15.26 28.32
C ALA A 354 -19.20 -15.08 29.11
N GLU A 355 -18.26 -16.03 29.02
CA GLU A 355 -16.93 -15.90 29.63
C GLU A 355 -16.10 -14.76 29.02
N LYS A 356 -16.12 -14.61 27.68
CA LYS A 356 -15.44 -13.51 27.00
C LYS A 356 -15.97 -12.15 27.43
N ARG A 357 -17.30 -11.99 27.53
CA ARG A 357 -17.93 -10.76 28.03
C ARG A 357 -17.55 -10.44 29.47
N LYS A 358 -17.48 -11.47 30.35
CA LYS A 358 -17.03 -11.29 31.75
C LYS A 358 -15.56 -10.87 31.86
N ARG A 359 -14.68 -11.34 30.95
CA ARG A 359 -13.28 -10.93 30.91
C ARG A 359 -13.14 -9.48 30.45
N GLN A 360 -13.90 -9.08 29.42
CA GLN A 360 -13.90 -7.69 28.92
C GLN A 360 -14.48 -6.66 29.90
N GLN A 361 -15.33 -7.08 30.84
CA GLN A 361 -15.88 -6.20 31.89
C GLN A 361 -14.94 -6.07 33.11
N LYS A 362 -13.90 -6.91 33.20
CA LYS A 362 -12.92 -6.89 34.31
C LYS A 362 -11.58 -6.26 33.93
N SER A 363 -11.35 -5.95 32.67
CA SER A 363 -10.23 -5.18 32.15
C SER A 363 -10.63 -3.72 31.95
#